data_3a6d7a6f5292e35d7ae603139ac1eb49
#
_entry.id   3a6d7a6f5292e35d7ae603139ac1eb49
#
_cell.length_a   1.000
_cell.length_b   1.000
_cell.length_c   1.000
_cell.angle_alpha   90.00
_cell.angle_beta   90.00
_cell.angle_gamma   90.00
#
_symmetry.space_group_name_H-M   'P 1'
#
loop_
_entity.id
_entity.type
_entity.pdbx_description
1 polymer ?
#
loop_
_entity_poly.entity_id
_entity_poly.type
_entity_poly.pdbx_seq_one_letter_code
_entity_poly.pdbx_strand_id
1 'polypeptide(L)'
;QHLDNAIDKVIFEDTEYYRHDNVIDGCDFEIVKSHAFNSLPLYYKNFEDNSEYMTLYLNNNFFRKSDSLIYEACIDYKKYRLSFDYEQDLFNLQTLHTFLQDVYASYENIYKALNENNLYKDFSFDDKSLDINISKRATF
;
A
#
# COMPACT_ATOMS: atom_id res chain seq x y z
N GLN A 1 11.52 8.17 7.09
CA GLN A 1 11.42 7.59 8.46
C GLN A 1 10.56 6.32 8.50
N HIS A 2 9.31 6.30 7.94
CA HIS A 2 8.46 5.07 7.94
C HIS A 2 9.12 3.95 7.13
N LEU A 3 9.60 4.26 5.94
CA LEU A 3 10.30 3.31 5.08
C LEU A 3 11.60 2.79 5.75
N ASP A 4 12.38 3.66 6.37
CA ASP A 4 13.62 3.27 7.04
C ASP A 4 13.32 2.29 8.19
N ASN A 5 12.33 2.61 9.03
CA ASN A 5 11.90 1.74 10.13
C ASN A 5 11.42 0.37 9.62
N ALA A 6 10.71 0.34 8.49
CA ALA A 6 10.26 -0.92 7.88
C ALA A 6 11.43 -1.73 7.31
N ILE A 7 12.43 -1.07 6.69
CA ILE A 7 13.66 -1.72 6.21
C ILE A 7 14.42 -2.34 7.38
N ASP A 8 14.62 -1.59 8.46
CA ASP A 8 15.30 -2.08 9.67
C ASP A 8 14.58 -3.29 10.26
N LYS A 9 13.23 -3.26 10.31
CA LYS A 9 12.41 -4.38 10.76
C LYS A 9 12.60 -5.62 9.89
N VAL A 10 12.53 -5.48 8.57
CA VAL A 10 12.72 -6.58 7.61
C VAL A 10 14.12 -7.22 7.75
N ILE A 11 15.14 -6.40 7.98
CA ILE A 11 16.51 -6.87 8.21
C ILE A 11 16.60 -7.60 9.54
N PHE A 12 16.08 -7.01 10.62
CA PHE A 12 16.15 -7.57 11.97
C PHE A 12 15.40 -8.90 12.09
N GLU A 13 14.21 -9.01 11.52
CA GLU A 13 13.37 -10.22 11.56
C GLU A 13 13.77 -11.24 10.47
N ASP A 14 14.73 -10.91 9.61
CA ASP A 14 15.13 -11.72 8.45
C ASP A 14 13.96 -12.16 7.58
N THR A 15 12.97 -11.31 7.40
CA THR A 15 11.78 -11.58 6.59
C THR A 15 12.04 -11.36 5.12
N GLU A 16 11.23 -11.97 4.26
CA GLU A 16 11.39 -11.93 2.79
C GLU A 16 10.41 -10.99 2.14
N TYR A 17 9.27 -10.75 2.80
CA TYR A 17 8.21 -9.86 2.34
C TYR A 17 7.62 -9.08 3.51
N TYR A 18 7.45 -7.78 3.30
CA TYR A 18 6.78 -6.86 4.21
C TYR A 18 5.82 -5.99 3.41
N ARG A 19 4.60 -5.82 3.90
CA ARG A 19 3.63 -4.87 3.38
C ARG A 19 3.26 -3.86 4.45
N HIS A 20 3.29 -2.58 4.09
CA HIS A 20 2.86 -1.48 4.93
C HIS A 20 1.45 -1.06 4.50
N ASP A 21 0.42 -1.63 5.14
CA ASP A 21 -0.97 -1.53 4.73
C ASP A 21 -1.91 -0.84 5.74
N ASN A 22 -1.39 -0.47 6.93
CA ASN A 22 -2.15 0.27 7.94
C ASN A 22 -1.95 1.78 7.81
N VAL A 23 -2.08 2.31 6.61
CA VAL A 23 -1.86 3.71 6.25
C VAL A 23 -2.92 4.19 5.28
N ILE A 24 -2.94 5.51 5.00
CA ILE A 24 -3.80 6.10 3.98
C ILE A 24 -3.52 5.44 2.63
N ASP A 25 -4.57 5.08 1.90
CA ASP A 25 -4.50 4.54 0.55
C ASP A 25 -3.64 5.46 -0.37
N GLY A 26 -2.63 4.89 -1.01
CA GLY A 26 -1.61 5.62 -1.77
C GLY A 26 -0.34 5.98 -0.95
N CYS A 27 -0.33 5.68 0.36
CA CYS A 27 0.88 5.76 1.19
C CYS A 27 1.44 4.38 1.56
N ASP A 28 0.79 3.31 1.10
CA ASP A 28 1.24 1.95 1.28
C ASP A 28 2.51 1.66 0.44
N PHE A 29 3.29 0.70 0.91
CA PHE A 29 4.47 0.23 0.19
C PHE A 29 4.79 -1.21 0.57
N GLU A 30 5.60 -1.85 -0.26
CA GLU A 30 6.07 -3.21 -0.06
C GLU A 30 7.58 -3.28 -0.09
N ILE A 31 8.15 -4.14 0.75
CA ILE A 31 9.58 -4.46 0.74
C ILE A 31 9.72 -5.95 0.47
N VAL A 32 10.48 -6.28 -0.55
CA VAL A 32 10.71 -7.66 -1.00
C VAL A 32 12.18 -7.91 -1.11
N LYS A 33 12.69 -8.99 -0.51
CA LYS A 33 14.07 -9.43 -0.75
C LYS A 33 14.23 -9.92 -2.19
N SER A 34 15.31 -9.53 -2.84
CA SER A 34 15.57 -9.89 -4.25
C SER A 34 15.48 -11.39 -4.53
N HIS A 35 15.95 -12.23 -3.61
CA HIS A 35 15.88 -13.69 -3.80
C HIS A 35 14.44 -14.21 -3.74
N ALA A 36 13.58 -13.64 -2.89
CA ALA A 36 12.16 -13.99 -2.83
C ALA A 36 11.47 -13.63 -4.16
N PHE A 37 11.71 -12.42 -4.65
CA PHE A 37 11.20 -11.99 -5.96
C PHE A 37 11.67 -12.91 -7.09
N ASN A 38 12.95 -13.24 -7.14
CA ASN A 38 13.54 -14.09 -8.18
C ASN A 38 13.06 -15.56 -8.10
N SER A 39 12.54 -16.00 -6.96
CA SER A 39 12.01 -17.36 -6.78
C SER A 39 10.55 -17.51 -7.23
N LEU A 40 9.83 -16.42 -7.49
CA LEU A 40 8.42 -16.47 -7.89
C LEU A 40 8.11 -17.45 -9.04
N PRO A 41 8.92 -17.52 -10.14
CA PRO A 41 8.66 -18.46 -11.23
C PRO A 41 8.75 -19.95 -10.80
N LEU A 42 9.40 -20.25 -9.68
CA LEU A 42 9.49 -21.62 -9.16
C LEU A 42 8.17 -22.06 -8.51
N TYR A 43 7.39 -21.11 -8.00
CA TYR A 43 6.15 -21.39 -7.26
C TYR A 43 4.90 -21.23 -8.13
N TYR A 44 4.99 -20.48 -9.23
CA TYR A 44 3.83 -20.15 -10.07
C TYR A 44 4.05 -20.57 -11.52
N LYS A 45 3.26 -21.52 -12.00
CA LYS A 45 3.39 -22.09 -13.36
C LYS A 45 3.13 -21.09 -14.48
N ASN A 46 2.33 -20.05 -14.22
CA ASN A 46 1.90 -19.04 -15.19
C ASN A 46 2.42 -17.66 -14.80
N PHE A 47 3.63 -17.59 -14.25
CA PHE A 47 4.23 -16.31 -13.84
C PHE A 47 4.47 -15.36 -15.02
N GLU A 48 4.43 -15.86 -16.25
CA GLU A 48 4.53 -15.05 -17.47
C GLU A 48 3.28 -14.19 -17.73
N ASP A 49 2.16 -14.48 -17.08
CA ASP A 49 0.98 -13.63 -17.14
C ASP A 49 1.30 -12.32 -16.44
N ASN A 50 1.43 -11.23 -17.21
CA ASN A 50 1.68 -9.89 -16.74
C ASN A 50 0.64 -9.51 -15.68
N SER A 51 1.07 -9.31 -14.44
CA SER A 51 0.23 -8.81 -13.37
C SER A 51 0.75 -7.47 -12.90
N GLU A 52 -0.13 -6.49 -12.81
CA GLU A 52 0.16 -5.21 -12.16
C GLU A 52 0.33 -5.39 -10.65
N TYR A 53 -0.20 -6.48 -10.10
CA TYR A 53 -0.30 -6.72 -8.66
C TYR A 53 0.64 -7.83 -8.20
N MET A 54 1.90 -7.50 -8.00
CA MET A 54 2.91 -8.45 -7.49
C MET A 54 2.61 -8.95 -6.08
N THR A 55 1.92 -8.15 -5.27
CA THR A 55 1.43 -8.49 -3.92
C THR A 55 0.73 -9.84 -3.88
N LEU A 56 -0.01 -10.20 -4.94
CA LEU A 56 -0.75 -11.46 -5.00
C LEU A 56 0.14 -12.67 -4.98
N TYR A 57 1.29 -12.57 -5.64
CA TYR A 57 2.26 -13.65 -5.70
C TYR A 57 3.09 -13.74 -4.42
N LEU A 58 3.26 -12.64 -3.72
CA LEU A 58 4.06 -12.54 -2.50
C LEU A 58 3.27 -12.80 -1.23
N ASN A 59 1.96 -12.55 -1.26
CA ASN A 59 1.08 -12.73 -0.10
C ASN A 59 0.61 -14.19 0.06
N ASN A 60 1.56 -15.12 0.18
CA ASN A 60 1.30 -16.54 0.42
C ASN A 60 2.20 -17.07 1.54
N ASN A 61 2.13 -18.39 1.80
CA ASN A 61 2.88 -19.03 2.88
C ASN A 61 4.31 -19.49 2.47
N PHE A 62 4.74 -19.22 1.24
CA PHE A 62 6.09 -19.60 0.78
C PHE A 62 7.17 -18.66 1.28
N PHE A 63 6.78 -17.40 1.61
CA PHE A 63 7.71 -16.36 2.05
C PHE A 63 7.52 -16.04 3.52
N ARG A 64 8.63 -15.78 4.21
CA ARG A 64 8.62 -15.28 5.59
C ARG A 64 8.17 -13.83 5.57
N LYS A 65 7.13 -13.51 6.33
CA LYS A 65 6.51 -12.19 6.37
C LYS A 65 6.71 -11.51 7.71
N SER A 66 6.77 -10.20 7.71
CA SER A 66 6.63 -9.34 8.89
C SER A 66 5.24 -8.75 8.95
N ASP A 67 4.75 -8.54 10.17
CA ASP A 67 3.56 -7.73 10.39
C ASP A 67 3.84 -6.25 10.09
N SER A 68 2.83 -5.57 9.54
CA SER A 68 2.88 -4.13 9.30
C SER A 68 3.11 -3.36 10.60
N LEU A 69 3.93 -2.31 10.53
CA LEU A 69 4.09 -1.37 11.63
C LEU A 69 2.78 -0.59 11.82
N ILE A 70 2.37 -0.41 13.07
CA ILE A 70 1.17 0.35 13.42
C ILE A 70 1.60 1.75 13.85
N TYR A 71 0.99 2.77 13.23
CA TYR A 71 1.17 4.17 13.61
C TYR A 71 -0.13 4.66 14.24
N GLU A 72 -0.13 4.81 15.57
CA GLU A 72 -1.33 5.15 16.38
C GLU A 72 -1.97 6.50 16.01
N ALA A 73 -1.20 7.40 15.40
CA ALA A 73 -1.66 8.75 15.06
C ALA A 73 -2.78 8.78 13.99
N CYS A 74 -3.04 7.68 13.29
CA CYS A 74 -3.91 7.66 12.11
C CYS A 74 -4.98 6.54 12.19
N ILE A 75 -5.79 6.56 13.23
CA ILE A 75 -6.80 5.52 13.50
C ILE A 75 -7.82 5.38 12.34
N ASP A 76 -8.15 6.48 11.67
CA ASP A 76 -9.18 6.54 10.63
C ASP A 76 -8.61 6.63 9.21
N TYR A 77 -7.39 6.13 8.99
CA TYR A 77 -6.69 6.23 7.70
C TYR A 77 -7.52 5.74 6.49
N LYS A 78 -8.39 4.75 6.69
CA LYS A 78 -9.26 4.18 5.65
C LYS A 78 -10.26 5.17 5.04
N LYS A 79 -10.49 6.30 5.69
CA LYS A 79 -11.38 7.35 5.19
C LYS A 79 -10.74 8.19 4.08
N TYR A 80 -9.44 8.12 3.89
CA TYR A 80 -8.68 8.97 3.00
C TYR A 80 -8.04 8.17 1.88
N ARG A 81 -7.79 8.87 0.76
CA ARG A 81 -7.14 8.33 -0.42
C ARG A 81 -6.19 9.35 -1.02
N LEU A 82 -4.96 8.93 -1.29
CA LEU A 82 -3.91 9.72 -1.94
C LEU A 82 -3.42 9.09 -3.26
N SER A 83 -3.98 7.95 -3.67
CA SER A 83 -3.79 7.44 -5.03
C SER A 83 -4.56 8.29 -6.03
N PHE A 84 -4.11 8.29 -7.29
CA PHE A 84 -4.67 9.11 -8.37
C PHE A 84 -5.19 8.22 -9.50
N ASP A 85 -6.46 7.80 -9.40
CA ASP A 85 -7.12 6.96 -10.39
C ASP A 85 -8.40 7.61 -10.95
N TYR A 86 -8.98 8.56 -10.18
CA TYR A 86 -10.25 9.20 -10.50
C TYR A 86 -10.15 10.72 -10.46
N GLU A 87 -11.10 11.42 -11.10
CA GLU A 87 -11.16 12.88 -11.12
C GLU A 87 -11.27 13.48 -9.71
N GLN A 88 -12.01 12.83 -8.80
CA GLN A 88 -12.12 13.26 -7.42
C GLN A 88 -10.79 13.18 -6.67
N ASP A 89 -9.95 12.19 -6.96
CA ASP A 89 -8.61 12.08 -6.38
C ASP A 89 -7.78 13.31 -6.76
N LEU A 90 -7.84 13.76 -8.03
CA LEU A 90 -7.15 14.97 -8.48
C LEU A 90 -7.58 16.20 -7.69
N PHE A 91 -8.88 16.37 -7.51
CA PHE A 91 -9.42 17.50 -6.73
C PHE A 91 -8.91 17.48 -5.29
N ASN A 92 -8.97 16.33 -4.63
CA ASN A 92 -8.51 16.14 -3.25
C ASN A 92 -7.01 16.41 -3.13
N LEU A 93 -6.19 15.91 -4.05
CA LEU A 93 -4.73 16.12 -4.05
C LEU A 93 -4.36 17.60 -4.31
N GLN A 94 -5.04 18.27 -5.24
CA GLN A 94 -4.83 19.71 -5.48
C GLN A 94 -5.21 20.54 -4.25
N THR A 95 -6.32 20.21 -3.62
CA THR A 95 -6.78 20.86 -2.40
C THR A 95 -5.79 20.64 -1.27
N LEU A 96 -5.36 19.41 -1.04
CA LEU A 96 -4.36 19.05 -0.04
C LEU A 96 -3.04 19.80 -0.26
N HIS A 97 -2.56 19.88 -1.50
CA HIS A 97 -1.35 20.62 -1.85
C HIS A 97 -1.45 22.09 -1.50
N THR A 98 -2.63 22.71 -1.69
CA THR A 98 -2.88 24.11 -1.34
C THR A 98 -2.72 24.35 0.17
N PHE A 99 -3.13 23.40 1.01
CA PHE A 99 -3.02 23.50 2.46
C PHE A 99 -1.61 23.22 2.98
N LEU A 100 -0.97 22.18 2.44
CA LEU A 100 0.36 21.78 2.91
C LEU A 100 1.46 22.76 2.49
N GLN A 101 1.39 23.27 1.27
CA GLN A 101 2.42 24.14 0.65
C GLN A 101 3.85 23.57 0.75
N ASP A 102 3.96 22.28 1.05
CA ASP A 102 5.22 21.56 1.28
C ASP A 102 5.13 20.17 0.63
N VAL A 103 5.99 19.93 -0.35
CA VAL A 103 6.09 18.64 -1.06
C VAL A 103 6.76 17.54 -0.22
N TYR A 104 7.37 17.91 0.90
CA TYR A 104 8.04 17.01 1.85
C TYR A 104 7.29 16.88 3.17
N ALA A 105 5.99 17.20 3.18
CA ALA A 105 5.16 17.12 4.37
C ALA A 105 5.23 15.71 5.00
N SER A 106 5.32 15.67 6.33
CA SER A 106 5.29 14.40 7.06
C SER A 106 3.92 13.73 6.92
N TYR A 107 3.88 12.40 7.10
CA TYR A 107 2.63 11.64 7.08
C TYR A 107 1.59 12.20 8.08
N GLU A 108 2.03 12.59 9.28
CA GLU A 108 1.17 13.20 10.30
C GLU A 108 0.58 14.53 9.85
N ASN A 109 1.38 15.37 9.16
CA ASN A 109 0.90 16.64 8.62
C ASN A 109 -0.09 16.43 7.48
N ILE A 110 0.14 15.44 6.62
CA ILE A 110 -0.78 15.03 5.56
C ILE A 110 -2.11 14.57 6.17
N TYR A 111 -2.07 13.65 7.14
CA TYR A 111 -3.27 13.16 7.83
C TYR A 111 -4.06 14.30 8.49
N LYS A 112 -3.37 15.19 9.20
CA LYS A 112 -3.98 16.37 9.83
C LYS A 112 -4.68 17.26 8.81
N ALA A 113 -4.01 17.58 7.70
CA ALA A 113 -4.59 18.40 6.65
C ALA A 113 -5.82 17.76 6.00
N LEU A 114 -5.79 16.45 5.74
CA LEU A 114 -6.93 15.69 5.22
C LEU A 114 -8.12 15.74 6.18
N ASN A 115 -7.87 15.55 7.48
CA ASN A 115 -8.90 15.52 8.50
C ASN A 115 -9.53 16.91 8.73
N GLU A 116 -8.71 17.94 8.86
CA GLU A 116 -9.18 19.32 9.11
C GLU A 116 -9.99 19.89 7.93
N ASN A 117 -9.72 19.43 6.72
CA ASN A 117 -10.39 19.88 5.50
C ASN A 117 -11.45 18.92 4.98
N ASN A 118 -11.73 17.82 5.69
CA ASN A 118 -12.73 16.80 5.34
C ASN A 118 -12.54 16.24 3.91
N LEU A 119 -11.29 16.00 3.51
CA LEU A 119 -10.95 15.47 2.19
C LEU A 119 -11.10 13.93 2.18
N TYR A 120 -12.33 13.46 2.31
CA TYR A 120 -12.63 12.04 2.40
C TYR A 120 -12.62 11.35 1.04
N LYS A 121 -12.29 10.07 1.06
CA LYS A 121 -12.46 9.15 -0.08
C LYS A 121 -13.94 9.15 -0.51
N ASP A 122 -14.19 9.22 -1.81
CA ASP A 122 -15.52 8.96 -2.34
C ASP A 122 -15.81 7.46 -2.31
N PHE A 123 -16.71 7.05 -1.43
CA PHE A 123 -17.14 5.66 -1.27
C PHE A 123 -18.13 5.18 -2.34
N SER A 124 -18.50 6.03 -3.30
CA SER A 124 -19.39 5.62 -4.41
C SER A 124 -18.71 4.67 -5.39
N PHE A 125 -17.38 4.65 -5.43
CA PHE A 125 -16.59 3.71 -6.23
C PHE A 125 -16.29 2.45 -5.41
N ASP A 126 -17.07 1.40 -5.64
CA ASP A 126 -16.93 0.12 -4.96
C ASP A 126 -15.77 -0.68 -5.60
N ASP A 127 -14.66 -0.82 -4.92
CA ASP A 127 -13.48 -1.61 -5.32
C ASP A 127 -13.76 -3.12 -5.46
N LYS A 128 -14.99 -3.56 -5.25
CA LYS A 128 -15.37 -4.99 -5.30
C LYS A 128 -15.14 -5.68 -6.65
N SER A 129 -15.00 -4.93 -7.72
CA SER A 129 -14.76 -5.52 -9.06
C SER A 129 -13.33 -6.04 -9.25
N LEU A 130 -12.35 -5.53 -8.49
CA LEU A 130 -10.96 -5.98 -8.55
C LEU A 130 -10.71 -7.30 -7.81
N ASP A 131 -11.34 -7.49 -6.65
CA ASP A 131 -11.12 -8.67 -5.80
C ASP A 131 -11.55 -10.00 -6.44
N ILE A 132 -12.56 -9.98 -7.33
CA ILE A 132 -13.16 -11.20 -7.88
C ILE A 132 -12.27 -11.90 -8.91
N ASN A 133 -11.45 -11.17 -9.65
CA ASN A 133 -10.59 -11.76 -10.68
C ASN A 133 -9.23 -12.24 -10.16
N ILE A 134 -8.83 -11.78 -9.02
CA ILE A 134 -7.50 -11.99 -8.43
C ILE A 134 -7.41 -13.36 -7.76
N SER A 135 -8.43 -13.75 -7.01
CA SER A 135 -8.48 -15.06 -6.34
C SER A 135 -8.53 -16.25 -7.31
N LYS A 136 -8.97 -16.03 -8.56
CA LYS A 136 -9.01 -17.07 -9.60
C LYS A 136 -7.68 -17.27 -10.34
N ARG A 137 -6.75 -16.31 -10.26
CA ARG A 137 -5.45 -16.38 -10.93
C ARG A 137 -4.36 -17.03 -10.07
N ALA A 138 -4.52 -17.06 -8.76
CA ALA A 138 -3.64 -17.74 -7.82
C ALA A 138 -4.03 -19.22 -7.64
N THR A 139 -4.31 -19.94 -8.72
CA THR A 139 -4.48 -21.39 -8.66
C THR A 139 -3.13 -22.08 -8.87
N PHE A 140 -2.69 -22.74 -7.82
CA PHE A 140 -1.49 -23.59 -7.75
C PHE A 140 -1.46 -24.72 -8.78
#